data_01b8038a18d6362b3cef89a15b96c966
#
_entry.id   01b8038a18d6362b3cef89a15b96c966
#
_cell.length_a   1.000
_cell.length_b   1.000
_cell.length_c   1.000
_cell.angle_alpha   90.00
_cell.angle_beta   90.00
_cell.angle_gamma   90.00
#
_symmetry.space_group_name_H-M   'P 1'
#
loop_
_entity.id
_entity.type
_entity.pdbx_description
1 polymer ?
#
loop_
_entity_poly.entity_id
_entity_poly.type
_entity_poly.pdbx_seq_one_letter_code
_entity_poly.pdbx_strand_id
1 'polypeptide(L)'
;MLNKCGSNVNIEKNALFSPKTTLGNNSGIGINAKIYGECHIGDDVMMGTDVTVITRNHKHERTDIPMRLQGFEEEKPVYIGNDVWLGDRVTLMPGVHIGNGCIVAAGSVVTKDVPDYSIVGGVPARVIRNRINFEKVSIIE
;
A
#
# COMPACT_ATOMS: atom_id res chain seq x y z
N MET A 1 18.78 -1.68 -3.37
CA MET A 1 18.63 -0.73 -4.49
C MET A 1 17.28 -0.99 -5.14
N LEU A 2 16.55 0.05 -5.54
CA LEU A 2 15.26 -0.07 -6.24
C LEU A 2 15.44 -0.68 -7.62
N ASN A 3 14.47 -1.48 -8.05
CA ASN A 3 14.45 -2.04 -9.41
C ASN A 3 14.34 -0.94 -10.47
N LYS A 4 13.47 0.03 -10.23
CA LYS A 4 13.30 1.22 -11.06
C LYS A 4 12.95 2.41 -10.18
N CYS A 5 13.53 3.55 -10.46
CA CYS A 5 13.34 4.77 -9.70
C CYS A 5 13.12 5.95 -10.65
N GLY A 6 12.08 6.72 -10.40
CA GLY A 6 11.80 7.97 -11.08
C GLY A 6 12.67 9.12 -10.58
N SER A 7 12.29 10.34 -10.94
CA SER A 7 12.95 11.58 -10.50
C SER A 7 12.23 12.18 -9.28
N ASN A 8 12.95 13.02 -8.53
CA ASN A 8 12.44 13.74 -7.36
C ASN A 8 11.81 12.78 -6.33
N VAL A 9 12.52 11.72 -6.01
CA VAL A 9 12.08 10.71 -5.04
C VAL A 9 12.69 10.95 -3.67
N ASN A 10 11.95 10.56 -2.62
CA ASN A 10 12.41 10.64 -1.25
C ASN A 10 12.34 9.27 -0.58
N ILE A 11 13.44 8.80 -0.05
CA ILE A 11 13.50 7.57 0.74
C ILE A 11 13.90 7.95 2.16
N GLU A 12 12.94 7.81 3.06
CA GLU A 12 13.09 8.27 4.42
C GLU A 12 13.93 7.31 5.29
N LYS A 13 14.25 7.78 6.48
CA LYS A 13 15.07 7.06 7.45
C LYS A 13 14.48 5.67 7.77
N ASN A 14 15.38 4.68 7.83
CA ASN A 14 15.08 3.29 8.19
C ASN A 14 14.07 2.58 7.26
N ALA A 15 13.81 3.11 6.07
CA ALA A 15 12.98 2.39 5.10
C ALA A 15 13.70 1.12 4.63
N LEU A 16 12.98 -0.02 4.74
CA LEU A 16 13.40 -1.30 4.19
C LEU A 16 12.50 -1.64 3.01
N PHE A 17 13.09 -2.00 1.89
CA PHE A 17 12.33 -2.38 0.70
C PHE A 17 13.04 -3.48 -0.08
N SER A 18 12.23 -4.28 -0.75
CA SER A 18 12.72 -5.32 -1.65
C SER A 18 13.41 -4.71 -2.88
N PRO A 19 14.46 -5.33 -3.42
CA PRO A 19 15.03 -4.95 -4.72
C PRO A 19 14.01 -4.95 -5.87
N LYS A 20 12.89 -5.66 -5.73
CA LYS A 20 11.80 -5.68 -6.72
C LYS A 20 10.85 -4.48 -6.62
N THR A 21 11.10 -3.55 -5.72
CA THR A 21 10.29 -2.33 -5.58
C THR A 21 10.60 -1.35 -6.70
N THR A 22 9.56 -0.76 -7.29
CA THR A 22 9.66 0.36 -8.22
C THR A 22 9.02 1.61 -7.62
N LEU A 23 9.60 2.77 -7.88
CA LEU A 23 9.15 4.05 -7.34
C LEU A 23 9.02 5.07 -8.46
N GLY A 24 7.84 5.66 -8.62
CA GLY A 24 7.55 6.68 -9.62
C GLY A 24 8.11 8.05 -9.27
N ASN A 25 7.82 9.04 -10.14
CA ASN A 25 8.28 10.42 -9.98
C ASN A 25 7.57 11.10 -8.80
N ASN A 26 8.27 12.00 -8.11
CA ASN A 26 7.74 12.79 -7.00
C ASN A 26 7.15 11.94 -5.86
N SER A 27 7.60 10.71 -5.72
CA SER A 27 7.07 9.75 -4.75
C SER A 27 8.04 9.48 -3.62
N GLY A 28 7.52 9.02 -2.48
CA GLY A 28 8.33 8.74 -1.32
C GLY A 28 8.07 7.37 -0.71
N ILE A 29 9.11 6.82 -0.10
CA ILE A 29 9.02 5.69 0.82
C ILE A 29 9.22 6.26 2.23
N GLY A 30 8.20 6.10 3.08
CA GLY A 30 8.13 6.77 4.38
C GLY A 30 9.10 6.24 5.42
N ILE A 31 9.19 6.95 6.54
CA ILE A 31 10.02 6.57 7.70
C ILE A 31 9.60 5.19 8.20
N ASN A 32 10.59 4.33 8.46
CA ASN A 32 10.39 2.96 8.95
C ASN A 32 9.48 2.09 8.07
N ALA A 33 9.27 2.44 6.80
CA ALA A 33 8.49 1.61 5.89
C ALA A 33 9.13 0.22 5.74
N LYS A 34 8.29 -0.80 5.60
CA LYS A 34 8.72 -2.19 5.39
C LYS A 34 8.00 -2.76 4.17
N ILE A 35 8.72 -2.89 3.07
CA ILE A 35 8.18 -3.46 1.83
C ILE A 35 8.85 -4.81 1.61
N TYR A 36 8.13 -5.89 1.90
CA TYR A 36 8.68 -7.25 1.98
C TYR A 36 8.74 -8.01 0.66
N GLY A 37 8.35 -7.41 -0.45
CA GLY A 37 8.39 -8.08 -1.75
C GLY A 37 8.18 -7.12 -2.90
N GLU A 38 7.67 -7.64 -4.00
CA GLU A 38 7.43 -6.84 -5.20
C GLU A 38 6.31 -5.82 -4.97
N CYS A 39 6.65 -4.55 -5.09
CA CYS A 39 5.72 -3.44 -4.94
C CYS A 39 5.98 -2.38 -5.99
N HIS A 40 4.93 -1.97 -6.69
CA HIS A 40 5.00 -0.93 -7.71
C HIS A 40 4.30 0.31 -7.20
N ILE A 41 5.07 1.38 -6.99
CA ILE A 41 4.58 2.66 -6.48
C ILE A 41 4.59 3.65 -7.65
N GLY A 42 3.43 4.25 -7.93
CA GLY A 42 3.25 5.21 -9.01
C GLY A 42 3.87 6.58 -8.73
N ASP A 43 3.42 7.58 -9.47
CA ASP A 43 3.86 8.97 -9.34
C ASP A 43 3.06 9.70 -8.25
N ASP A 44 3.65 10.72 -7.64
CA ASP A 44 2.99 11.61 -6.67
C ASP A 44 2.42 10.89 -5.44
N VAL A 45 3.09 9.84 -4.97
CA VAL A 45 2.66 9.07 -3.80
C VAL A 45 3.29 9.63 -2.53
N MET A 46 2.43 9.95 -1.56
CA MET A 46 2.84 10.30 -0.20
C MET A 46 2.66 9.09 0.72
N MET A 47 3.71 8.72 1.42
CA MET A 47 3.69 7.61 2.36
C MET A 47 4.04 8.09 3.77
N GLY A 48 3.14 7.82 4.71
CA GLY A 48 3.36 8.12 6.12
C GLY A 48 4.40 7.21 6.78
N THR A 49 4.50 7.31 8.09
CA THR A 49 5.45 6.55 8.92
C THR A 49 4.90 5.14 9.20
N ASP A 50 5.80 4.16 9.29
CA ASP A 50 5.49 2.77 9.69
C ASP A 50 4.51 2.06 8.74
N VAL A 51 4.54 2.37 7.46
CA VAL A 51 3.75 1.65 6.45
C VAL A 51 4.37 0.29 6.18
N THR A 52 3.54 -0.76 6.14
CA THR A 52 3.99 -2.13 5.86
C THR A 52 3.29 -2.65 4.60
N VAL A 53 4.06 -3.20 3.67
CA VAL A 53 3.56 -3.89 2.47
C VAL A 53 3.96 -5.36 2.55
N ILE A 54 2.97 -6.24 2.54
CA ILE A 54 3.14 -7.68 2.59
C ILE A 54 2.72 -8.25 1.24
N THR A 55 3.57 -9.08 0.64
CA THR A 55 3.32 -9.63 -0.70
C THR A 55 3.04 -11.13 -0.70
N ARG A 56 3.21 -11.81 0.43
CA ARG A 56 2.87 -13.23 0.56
C ARG A 56 2.53 -13.59 2.00
N ASN A 57 1.71 -14.62 2.16
CA ASN A 57 1.35 -15.19 3.43
C ASN A 57 2.02 -16.56 3.64
N HIS A 58 2.02 -17.05 4.87
CA HIS A 58 2.30 -18.44 5.14
C HIS A 58 1.12 -19.32 4.74
N LYS A 59 1.40 -20.52 4.24
CA LYS A 59 0.38 -21.56 4.08
C LYS A 59 -0.13 -22.02 5.44
N HIS A 60 -1.42 -22.22 5.55
CA HIS A 60 -2.07 -22.52 6.83
C HIS A 60 -3.29 -23.45 6.70
N GLU A 61 -3.57 -23.95 5.51
CA GLU A 61 -4.77 -24.76 5.25
C GLU A 61 -4.76 -26.11 5.99
N ARG A 62 -3.58 -26.68 6.18
CA ARG A 62 -3.44 -27.93 6.91
C ARG A 62 -3.50 -27.69 8.41
N THR A 63 -4.30 -28.52 9.10
CA THR A 63 -4.43 -28.47 10.57
C THR A 63 -3.68 -29.60 11.28
N ASP A 64 -3.11 -30.54 10.51
CA ASP A 64 -2.39 -31.72 11.01
C ASP A 64 -0.89 -31.46 11.21
N ILE A 65 -0.33 -30.38 10.67
CA ILE A 65 1.05 -29.95 10.87
C ILE A 65 1.11 -28.46 11.25
N PRO A 66 2.14 -28.02 11.98
CA PRO A 66 2.33 -26.61 12.32
C PRO A 66 2.46 -25.73 11.07
N MET A 67 1.89 -24.51 11.10
CA MET A 67 1.95 -23.57 10.00
C MET A 67 3.37 -23.24 9.55
N ARG A 68 4.33 -23.16 10.48
CA ARG A 68 5.74 -22.90 10.16
C ARG A 68 6.38 -23.96 9.25
N LEU A 69 5.79 -25.14 9.16
CA LEU A 69 6.27 -26.26 8.32
C LEU A 69 5.54 -26.34 6.98
N GLN A 70 4.51 -25.53 6.74
CA GLN A 70 3.73 -25.57 5.51
C GLN A 70 4.29 -24.72 4.37
N GLY A 71 5.26 -23.85 4.67
CA GLY A 71 5.87 -22.95 3.67
C GLY A 71 5.05 -21.70 3.42
N PHE A 72 5.29 -21.07 2.28
CA PHE A 72 4.65 -19.83 1.88
C PHE A 72 3.70 -20.06 0.71
N GLU A 73 2.67 -19.20 0.64
CA GLU A 73 1.88 -19.03 -0.58
C GLU A 73 2.72 -18.37 -1.67
N GLU A 74 2.22 -18.37 -2.90
CA GLU A 74 2.82 -17.62 -4.00
C GLU A 74 2.83 -16.11 -3.69
N GLU A 75 3.91 -15.45 -4.08
CA GLU A 75 4.01 -13.98 -3.96
C GLU A 75 2.98 -13.29 -4.86
N LYS A 76 2.27 -12.32 -4.29
CA LYS A 76 1.30 -11.48 -5.01
C LYS A 76 1.75 -10.03 -4.89
N PRO A 77 2.27 -9.45 -5.97
CA PRO A 77 2.72 -8.06 -5.97
C PRO A 77 1.63 -7.08 -5.55
N VAL A 78 2.05 -5.99 -4.90
CA VAL A 78 1.19 -4.88 -4.52
C VAL A 78 1.41 -3.71 -5.46
N TYR A 79 0.33 -3.08 -5.90
CA TYR A 79 0.36 -1.94 -6.81
C TYR A 79 -0.28 -0.73 -6.15
N ILE A 80 0.44 0.38 -6.15
CA ILE A 80 -0.02 1.67 -5.65
C ILE A 80 -0.04 2.62 -6.83
N GLY A 81 -1.23 3.15 -7.14
CA GLY A 81 -1.44 4.05 -8.27
C GLY A 81 -0.78 5.41 -8.09
N ASN A 82 -1.18 6.36 -8.92
CA ASN A 82 -0.68 7.73 -8.88
C ASN A 82 -1.52 8.59 -7.91
N ASP A 83 -0.88 9.62 -7.34
CA ASP A 83 -1.56 10.56 -6.44
C ASP A 83 -2.28 9.85 -5.28
N VAL A 84 -1.55 8.96 -4.59
CA VAL A 84 -2.05 8.21 -3.45
C VAL A 84 -1.43 8.72 -2.16
N TRP A 85 -2.26 8.86 -1.13
CA TRP A 85 -1.79 9.17 0.21
C TRP A 85 -2.04 7.97 1.14
N LEU A 86 -0.96 7.37 1.63
CA LEU A 86 -0.99 6.35 2.66
C LEU A 86 -0.71 7.01 4.02
N GLY A 87 -1.67 6.93 4.93
CA GLY A 87 -1.51 7.41 6.30
C GLY A 87 -0.52 6.57 7.10
N ASP A 88 -0.17 7.05 8.29
CA ASP A 88 0.75 6.35 9.19
C ASP A 88 0.20 4.95 9.56
N ARG A 89 1.10 3.98 9.69
CA ARG A 89 0.79 2.61 10.13
C ARG A 89 -0.22 1.87 9.24
N VAL A 90 -0.32 2.23 7.98
CA VAL A 90 -1.11 1.48 7.00
C VAL A 90 -0.41 0.16 6.70
N THR A 91 -1.20 -0.90 6.58
CA THR A 91 -0.74 -2.22 6.10
C THR A 91 -1.47 -2.57 4.81
N LEU A 92 -0.71 -2.88 3.76
CA LEU A 92 -1.25 -3.39 2.49
C LEU A 92 -0.98 -4.89 2.41
N MET A 93 -2.04 -5.66 2.18
CA MET A 93 -1.98 -7.13 2.14
C MET A 93 -1.65 -7.64 0.73
N PRO A 94 -1.23 -8.92 0.58
CA PRO A 94 -0.78 -9.46 -0.69
C PRO A 94 -1.77 -9.26 -1.84
N GLY A 95 -1.26 -8.81 -2.99
CA GLY A 95 -2.02 -8.66 -4.22
C GLY A 95 -2.94 -7.46 -4.30
N VAL A 96 -2.95 -6.58 -3.31
CA VAL A 96 -3.79 -5.39 -3.28
C VAL A 96 -3.36 -4.38 -4.33
N HIS A 97 -4.34 -3.81 -5.05
CA HIS A 97 -4.18 -2.70 -5.97
C HIS A 97 -4.88 -1.47 -5.38
N ILE A 98 -4.11 -0.42 -5.13
CA ILE A 98 -4.65 0.89 -4.73
C ILE A 98 -4.80 1.74 -5.99
N GLY A 99 -6.01 2.16 -6.29
CA GLY A 99 -6.32 3.01 -7.44
C GLY A 99 -5.70 4.39 -7.36
N ASN A 100 -5.79 5.15 -8.46
CA ASN A 100 -5.30 6.53 -8.51
C ASN A 100 -6.11 7.45 -7.61
N GLY A 101 -5.45 8.44 -7.04
CA GLY A 101 -6.11 9.48 -6.26
C GLY A 101 -6.70 9.01 -4.93
N CYS A 102 -6.31 7.84 -4.44
CA CYS A 102 -6.84 7.26 -3.20
C CYS A 102 -6.19 7.83 -1.94
N ILE A 103 -6.95 7.83 -0.86
CA ILE A 103 -6.46 8.10 0.49
C ILE A 103 -6.73 6.86 1.34
N VAL A 104 -5.71 6.37 2.01
CA VAL A 104 -5.80 5.27 2.97
C VAL A 104 -5.56 5.84 4.37
N ALA A 105 -6.58 5.82 5.21
CA ALA A 105 -6.52 6.40 6.54
C ALA A 105 -5.51 5.69 7.43
N ALA A 106 -4.90 6.43 8.35
CA ALA A 106 -3.90 5.89 9.28
C ALA A 106 -4.41 4.66 10.03
N GLY A 107 -3.54 3.68 10.23
CA GLY A 107 -3.84 2.46 10.97
C GLY A 107 -4.69 1.44 10.20
N SER A 108 -5.01 1.69 8.94
CA SER A 108 -5.84 0.79 8.13
C SER A 108 -5.08 -0.46 7.69
N VAL A 109 -5.81 -1.57 7.56
CA VAL A 109 -5.33 -2.81 6.94
C VAL A 109 -6.14 -3.05 5.66
N VAL A 110 -5.51 -2.82 4.50
CA VAL A 110 -6.15 -2.97 3.20
C VAL A 110 -6.03 -4.41 2.74
N THR A 111 -7.17 -5.09 2.59
CA THR A 111 -7.27 -6.51 2.23
C THR A 111 -7.86 -6.73 0.83
N LYS A 112 -8.40 -5.69 0.20
CA LYS A 112 -9.03 -5.73 -1.12
C LYS A 112 -8.59 -4.54 -1.95
N ASP A 113 -8.74 -4.65 -3.27
CA ASP A 113 -8.47 -3.54 -4.19
C ASP A 113 -9.31 -2.31 -3.84
N VAL A 114 -8.69 -1.14 -4.02
CA VAL A 114 -9.32 0.15 -3.72
C VAL A 114 -9.57 0.88 -5.04
N PRO A 115 -10.83 1.18 -5.37
CA PRO A 115 -11.17 1.93 -6.59
C PRO A 115 -10.58 3.33 -6.61
N ASP A 116 -10.38 3.89 -7.80
CA ASP A 116 -9.87 5.23 -7.98
C ASP A 116 -10.64 6.26 -7.14
N TYR A 117 -9.93 7.25 -6.61
CA TYR A 117 -10.46 8.38 -5.85
C TYR A 117 -11.22 8.02 -4.57
N SER A 118 -11.05 6.80 -4.08
CA SER A 118 -11.67 6.37 -2.81
C SER A 118 -10.87 6.83 -1.60
N ILE A 119 -11.59 7.16 -0.54
CA ILE A 119 -11.05 7.30 0.80
C ILE A 119 -11.47 6.06 1.57
N VAL A 120 -10.50 5.27 2.01
CA VAL A 120 -10.72 4.03 2.75
C VAL A 120 -10.13 4.10 4.14
N GLY A 121 -10.69 3.34 5.06
CA GLY A 121 -10.16 3.26 6.42
C GLY A 121 -10.68 2.05 7.18
N GLY A 122 -9.99 1.71 8.26
CA GLY A 122 -10.37 0.65 9.18
C GLY A 122 -9.61 -0.67 9.00
N VAL A 123 -9.98 -1.64 9.81
CA VAL A 123 -9.41 -3.00 9.85
C VAL A 123 -10.55 -4.02 9.85
N PRO A 124 -10.87 -4.67 8.74
CA PRO A 124 -10.35 -4.45 7.40
C PRO A 124 -10.82 -3.10 6.83
N ALA A 125 -10.01 -2.48 5.98
CA ALA A 125 -10.35 -1.20 5.37
C ALA A 125 -11.61 -1.28 4.51
N ARG A 126 -12.44 -0.26 4.59
CA ARG A 126 -13.68 -0.09 3.81
C ARG A 126 -13.73 1.30 3.21
N VAL A 127 -14.44 1.45 2.11
CA VAL A 127 -14.68 2.76 1.51
C VAL A 127 -15.52 3.62 2.45
N ILE A 128 -14.98 4.77 2.86
CA ILE A 128 -15.66 5.75 3.70
C ILE A 128 -16.42 6.73 2.81
N ARG A 129 -15.80 7.20 1.74
CA ARG A 129 -16.38 8.11 0.73
C ARG A 129 -15.49 8.15 -0.52
N ASN A 130 -15.98 8.84 -1.54
CA ASN A 130 -15.26 9.09 -2.78
C ASN A 130 -14.93 10.59 -2.90
N ARG A 131 -13.70 10.92 -3.27
CA ARG A 131 -13.24 12.31 -3.39
C ARG A 131 -14.03 13.14 -4.40
N ILE A 132 -14.45 12.52 -5.50
CA ILE A 132 -15.23 13.20 -6.55
C ILE A 132 -16.59 13.67 -6.01
N ASN A 133 -17.24 12.88 -5.19
CA ASN A 133 -18.54 13.24 -4.60
C ASN A 133 -18.41 14.32 -3.53
N PHE A 134 -17.26 14.41 -2.86
CA PHE A 134 -16.99 15.43 -1.86
C PHE A 134 -16.92 16.84 -2.48
N GLU A 135 -16.29 16.96 -3.64
CA GLU A 135 -16.22 18.24 -4.37
C GLU A 135 -17.61 18.78 -4.75
N LYS A 136 -18.55 17.89 -5.10
CA LYS A 136 -19.95 18.28 -5.42
C LYS A 136 -20.72 18.79 -4.20
N VAL A 137 -20.46 18.26 -3.02
CA VAL A 137 -21.12 18.68 -1.77
C VAL A 137 -20.60 20.06 -1.33
N SER A 138 -19.33 20.34 -1.51
CA SER A 138 -18.71 21.63 -1.16
C SER A 138 -19.19 22.80 -2.02
N ILE A 139 -19.69 22.53 -3.22
CA ILE A 139 -20.20 23.55 -4.17
C ILE A 139 -21.65 23.94 -3.85
N ILE A 140 -22.37 23.16 -3.05
CA ILE A 140 -23.78 23.40 -2.71
C ILE A 140 -23.92 24.22 -1.41
N GLU A 141 -22.88 24.36 -0.63
CA GLU A 141 -22.78 25.23 0.54
C GLU A 141 -22.31 26.65 0.16
#